data_51940657e286dedcb30827b6e6240967
#
_entry.id   51940657e286dedcb30827b6e6240967
#
_cell.length_a   1.000
_cell.length_b   1.000
_cell.length_c   1.000
_cell.angle_alpha   90.00
_cell.angle_beta   90.00
_cell.angle_gamma   90.00
#
_symmetry.space_group_name_H-M   'P 1'
#
loop_
_entity.id
_entity.type
_entity.pdbx_description
1 polymer ?
#
loop_
_entity_poly.entity_id
_entity_poly.type
_entity_poly.pdbx_seq_one_letter_code
_entity_poly.pdbx_strand_id
1 'polypeptide(L)'
;MPVPKFICLQIIAVTALFPAAANAGFYSGDELYAACTADRDGKDYFERSYECLGYISGAVDAFNTTREANDLKSCLPSNVTINELRTTTVSYLSKNPIDRKKSASSQVFAATRKAWPCTTAKKTPAKKKKAPRKKR
;
A
#
# COMPACT_ATOMS: atom_id res chain seq x y z
N MET A 1 -32.28 37.71 58.46
CA MET A 1 -31.33 38.02 57.36
C MET A 1 -31.19 36.77 56.52
N PRO A 2 -31.70 36.70 55.31
CA PRO A 2 -31.57 35.48 54.46
C PRO A 2 -30.27 35.50 53.67
N VAL A 3 -29.54 34.40 53.69
CA VAL A 3 -28.30 34.16 52.95
C VAL A 3 -28.62 33.80 51.47
N PRO A 4 -28.03 34.45 50.49
CA PRO A 4 -28.26 34.06 49.08
C PRO A 4 -27.53 32.78 48.73
N LYS A 5 -28.27 31.77 48.24
CA LYS A 5 -27.74 30.55 47.64
C LYS A 5 -27.14 30.88 46.26
N PHE A 6 -25.81 30.91 46.16
CA PHE A 6 -25.11 30.92 44.90
C PHE A 6 -25.20 29.53 44.22
N ILE A 7 -26.05 29.47 43.20
CA ILE A 7 -26.11 28.28 42.33
C ILE A 7 -24.94 28.38 41.36
N CYS A 8 -23.89 27.59 41.62
CA CYS A 8 -22.77 27.40 40.70
C CYS A 8 -23.27 26.58 39.50
N LEU A 9 -23.59 27.22 38.40
CA LEU A 9 -23.93 26.58 37.14
C LEU A 9 -22.63 26.10 36.49
N GLN A 10 -22.30 24.83 36.68
CA GLN A 10 -21.17 24.20 36.01
C GLN A 10 -21.56 23.90 34.57
N ILE A 11 -21.04 24.68 33.65
CA ILE A 11 -21.12 24.44 32.20
C ILE A 11 -20.11 23.34 31.88
N ILE A 12 -20.57 22.08 31.73
CA ILE A 12 -19.77 20.98 31.25
C ILE A 12 -19.61 21.16 29.72
N ALA A 13 -18.46 21.68 29.32
CA ALA A 13 -18.08 21.74 27.90
C ALA A 13 -17.78 20.31 27.44
N VAL A 14 -18.72 19.68 26.75
CA VAL A 14 -18.50 18.40 26.06
C VAL A 14 -17.67 18.69 24.81
N THR A 15 -16.35 18.54 24.94
CA THR A 15 -15.47 18.53 23.78
C THR A 15 -15.69 17.22 23.03
N ALA A 16 -16.42 17.28 21.92
CA ALA A 16 -16.55 16.16 21.00
C ALA A 16 -15.16 15.84 20.42
N LEU A 17 -14.51 14.79 20.95
CA LEU A 17 -13.35 14.18 20.30
C LEU A 17 -13.85 13.51 19.01
N PHE A 18 -13.73 14.22 17.90
CA PHE A 18 -13.84 13.56 16.60
C PHE A 18 -12.60 12.66 16.44
N PRO A 19 -12.76 11.33 16.24
CA PRO A 19 -11.65 10.49 15.88
C PRO A 19 -11.14 10.96 14.52
N ALA A 20 -9.97 11.62 14.49
CA ALA A 20 -9.24 11.79 13.26
C ALA A 20 -8.98 10.39 12.71
N ALA A 21 -9.52 10.09 11.52
CA ALA A 21 -9.23 8.84 10.84
C ALA A 21 -7.69 8.76 10.67
N ALA A 22 -7.04 7.98 11.51
CA ALA A 22 -5.63 7.71 11.38
C ALA A 22 -5.44 6.91 10.08
N ASN A 23 -5.08 7.62 9.00
CA ASN A 23 -4.59 6.95 7.81
C ASN A 23 -3.25 6.29 8.18
N ALA A 24 -3.26 4.98 8.40
CA ALA A 24 -2.06 4.19 8.69
C ALA A 24 -1.16 4.00 7.45
N GLY A 25 -1.19 4.93 6.52
CA GLY A 25 -0.28 4.99 5.40
C GLY A 25 0.94 5.82 5.80
N PHE A 26 2.06 5.16 6.07
CA PHE A 26 3.32 5.85 6.43
C PHE A 26 3.89 6.70 5.28
N TYR A 27 3.43 6.51 4.06
CA TYR A 27 3.93 7.15 2.86
C TYR A 27 2.82 7.25 1.81
N SER A 28 2.59 8.43 1.29
CA SER A 28 1.59 8.67 0.24
C SER A 28 2.16 8.49 -1.16
N GLY A 29 1.30 8.30 -2.15
CA GLY A 29 1.71 8.29 -3.55
C GLY A 29 2.29 9.62 -4.01
N ASP A 30 1.90 10.77 -3.40
CA ASP A 30 2.50 12.07 -3.71
C ASP A 30 3.93 12.16 -3.22
N GLU A 31 4.23 11.68 -2.00
CA GLU A 31 5.59 11.61 -1.46
C GLU A 31 6.46 10.67 -2.29
N LEU A 32 5.95 9.50 -2.64
CA LEU A 32 6.67 8.57 -3.51
C LEU A 32 6.95 9.18 -4.89
N TYR A 33 5.96 9.86 -5.47
CA TYR A 33 6.15 10.53 -6.75
C TYR A 33 7.23 11.60 -6.68
N ALA A 34 7.22 12.44 -5.64
CA ALA A 34 8.23 13.46 -5.40
C ALA A 34 9.64 12.85 -5.24
N ALA A 35 9.76 11.77 -4.47
CA ALA A 35 11.04 11.07 -4.31
C ALA A 35 11.54 10.47 -5.62
N CYS A 36 10.66 9.83 -6.39
CA CYS A 36 11.02 9.18 -7.64
C CYS A 36 11.31 10.16 -8.79
N THR A 37 10.85 11.41 -8.69
CA THR A 37 11.04 12.46 -9.71
C THR A 37 11.95 13.61 -9.23
N ALA A 38 12.72 13.37 -8.16
CA ALA A 38 13.67 14.36 -7.65
C ALA A 38 14.65 14.82 -8.73
N ASP A 39 14.96 16.12 -8.69
CA ASP A 39 15.91 16.75 -9.61
C ASP A 39 17.31 16.14 -9.43
N ARG A 40 17.94 15.77 -10.54
CA ARG A 40 19.28 15.16 -10.56
C ARG A 40 20.38 16.08 -10.04
N ASP A 41 20.20 17.38 -10.20
CA ASP A 41 21.15 18.40 -9.74
C ASP A 41 20.84 18.86 -8.31
N GLY A 42 19.78 18.34 -7.71
CA GLY A 42 19.37 18.61 -6.33
C GLY A 42 20.32 17.97 -5.31
N LYS A 43 20.56 18.67 -4.20
CA LYS A 43 21.47 18.21 -3.12
C LYS A 43 21.01 16.90 -2.48
N ASP A 44 19.71 16.63 -2.48
CA ASP A 44 19.05 15.45 -1.89
C ASP A 44 18.75 14.36 -2.93
N TYR A 45 19.22 14.51 -4.17
CA TYR A 45 18.93 13.56 -5.25
C TYR A 45 19.23 12.11 -4.90
N PHE A 46 20.39 11.84 -4.33
CA PHE A 46 20.79 10.48 -3.98
C PHE A 46 19.89 9.90 -2.89
N GLU A 47 19.61 10.66 -1.84
CA GLU A 47 18.71 10.26 -0.76
C GLU A 47 17.31 9.93 -1.30
N ARG A 48 16.72 10.84 -2.08
CA ARG A 48 15.42 10.66 -2.73
C ARG A 48 15.41 9.49 -3.68
N SER A 49 16.47 9.29 -4.44
CA SER A 49 16.57 8.17 -5.37
C SER A 49 16.61 6.83 -4.64
N TYR A 50 17.36 6.71 -3.54
CA TYR A 50 17.39 5.51 -2.71
C TYR A 50 16.05 5.27 -2.01
N GLU A 51 15.43 6.32 -1.48
CA GLU A 51 14.09 6.26 -0.89
C GLU A 51 13.06 5.71 -1.89
N CYS A 52 13.04 6.26 -3.11
CA CYS A 52 12.17 5.79 -4.18
C CYS A 52 12.38 4.30 -4.50
N LEU A 53 13.62 3.90 -4.76
CA LEU A 53 13.93 2.53 -5.16
C LEU A 53 13.69 1.54 -4.01
N GLY A 54 14.09 1.90 -2.79
CA GLY A 54 13.89 1.08 -1.59
C GLY A 54 12.41 0.87 -1.30
N TYR A 55 11.61 1.94 -1.39
CA TYR A 55 10.16 1.84 -1.17
C TYR A 55 9.49 0.94 -2.21
N ILE A 56 9.78 1.13 -3.50
CA ILE A 56 9.21 0.32 -4.58
C ILE A 56 9.59 -1.15 -4.41
N SER A 57 10.86 -1.45 -4.14
CA SER A 57 11.33 -2.83 -3.90
C SER A 57 10.59 -3.46 -2.72
N GLY A 58 10.56 -2.79 -1.57
CA GLY A 58 9.89 -3.30 -0.38
C GLY A 58 8.39 -3.55 -0.58
N ALA A 59 7.69 -2.65 -1.29
CA ALA A 59 6.27 -2.83 -1.60
C ALA A 59 6.03 -4.04 -2.52
N VAL A 60 6.89 -4.24 -3.52
CA VAL A 60 6.82 -5.39 -4.44
C VAL A 60 7.16 -6.70 -3.73
N ASP A 61 8.18 -6.70 -2.89
CA ASP A 61 8.57 -7.88 -2.10
C ASP A 61 7.46 -8.29 -1.12
N ALA A 62 6.86 -7.34 -0.42
CA ALA A 62 5.73 -7.59 0.47
C ALA A 62 4.53 -8.20 -0.29
N PHE A 63 4.27 -7.70 -1.50
CA PHE A 63 3.22 -8.25 -2.36
C PHE A 63 3.55 -9.68 -2.81
N ASN A 64 4.77 -9.95 -3.27
CA ASN A 64 5.20 -11.28 -3.68
C ASN A 64 5.17 -12.27 -2.52
N THR A 65 5.66 -11.88 -1.34
CA THR A 65 5.61 -12.67 -0.11
C THR A 65 4.17 -13.04 0.27
N THR A 66 3.25 -12.07 0.17
CA THR A 66 1.83 -12.33 0.44
C THR A 66 1.24 -13.34 -0.55
N ARG A 67 1.62 -13.28 -1.81
CA ARG A 67 1.20 -14.26 -2.82
C ARG A 67 1.77 -15.66 -2.53
N GLU A 68 3.05 -15.73 -2.25
CA GLU A 68 3.74 -16.97 -1.92
C GLU A 68 3.13 -17.66 -0.69
N ALA A 69 2.85 -16.91 0.37
CA ALA A 69 2.17 -17.41 1.57
C ALA A 69 0.75 -17.96 1.30
N ASN A 70 0.16 -17.62 0.15
CA ASN A 70 -1.13 -18.13 -0.31
C ASN A 70 -1.00 -19.13 -1.49
N ASP A 71 0.17 -19.75 -1.68
CA ASP A 71 0.47 -20.69 -2.77
C ASP A 71 0.20 -20.11 -4.18
N LEU A 72 0.36 -18.78 -4.34
CA LEU A 72 0.18 -18.09 -5.61
C LEU A 72 1.54 -17.68 -6.17
N LYS A 73 1.74 -17.89 -7.47
CA LYS A 73 2.96 -17.46 -8.16
C LYS A 73 3.04 -15.93 -8.24
N SER A 74 4.27 -15.39 -8.25
CA SER A 74 4.48 -13.97 -8.57
C SER A 74 3.83 -13.60 -9.90
N CYS A 75 3.31 -12.37 -9.99
CA CYS A 75 2.78 -11.83 -11.24
C CYS A 75 3.87 -11.13 -12.05
N LEU A 76 5.01 -10.81 -11.42
CA LEU A 76 6.13 -10.19 -12.09
C LEU A 76 6.94 -11.23 -12.85
N PRO A 77 7.27 -10.98 -14.13
CA PRO A 77 8.27 -11.77 -14.84
C PRO A 77 9.62 -11.73 -14.12
N SER A 78 10.38 -12.82 -14.17
CA SER A 78 11.66 -12.94 -13.47
C SER A 78 12.77 -12.01 -13.97
N ASN A 79 12.58 -11.41 -15.14
CA ASN A 79 13.54 -10.50 -15.77
C ASN A 79 13.19 -9.01 -15.55
N VAL A 80 12.14 -8.68 -14.78
CA VAL A 80 11.80 -7.29 -14.49
C VAL A 80 12.87 -6.66 -13.60
N THR A 81 13.40 -5.53 -14.04
CA THR A 81 14.42 -4.78 -13.32
C THR A 81 13.81 -3.73 -12.40
N ILE A 82 14.58 -3.28 -11.40
CA ILE A 82 14.15 -2.19 -10.51
C ILE A 82 13.89 -0.89 -11.27
N ASN A 83 14.62 -0.62 -12.35
CA ASN A 83 14.41 0.55 -13.19
C ASN A 83 13.08 0.48 -13.95
N GLU A 84 12.68 -0.69 -14.40
CA GLU A 84 11.36 -0.90 -15.02
C GLU A 84 10.24 -0.73 -14.00
N LEU A 85 10.40 -1.23 -12.78
CA LEU A 85 9.46 -1.01 -11.69
C LEU A 85 9.32 0.48 -11.35
N ARG A 86 10.44 1.21 -11.24
CA ARG A 86 10.45 2.66 -11.02
C ARG A 86 9.71 3.38 -12.16
N THR A 87 10.09 3.12 -13.40
CA THR A 87 9.51 3.79 -14.58
C THR A 87 8.01 3.53 -14.67
N THR A 88 7.59 2.29 -14.44
CA THR A 88 6.18 1.88 -14.43
C THR A 88 5.41 2.60 -13.32
N THR A 89 5.97 2.65 -12.11
CA THR A 89 5.36 3.31 -10.96
C THR A 89 5.23 4.82 -11.20
N VAL A 90 6.30 5.49 -11.63
CA VAL A 90 6.30 6.94 -11.94
C VAL A 90 5.29 7.26 -13.03
N SER A 91 5.25 6.47 -14.12
CA SER A 91 4.27 6.65 -15.19
C SER A 91 2.83 6.49 -14.71
N TYR A 92 2.58 5.53 -13.82
CA TYR A 92 1.26 5.35 -13.22
C TYR A 92 0.88 6.55 -12.34
N LEU A 93 1.74 6.97 -11.43
CA LEU A 93 1.52 8.10 -10.52
C LEU A 93 1.32 9.41 -11.28
N SER A 94 2.08 9.65 -12.34
CA SER A 94 1.94 10.82 -13.22
C SER A 94 0.54 10.91 -13.85
N LYS A 95 -0.01 9.78 -14.28
CA LYS A 95 -1.32 9.70 -14.95
C LYS A 95 -2.50 9.67 -13.99
N ASN A 96 -2.27 9.48 -12.68
CA ASN A 96 -3.31 9.33 -11.68
C ASN A 96 -3.10 10.29 -10.49
N PRO A 97 -3.11 11.62 -10.70
CA PRO A 97 -2.77 12.61 -9.66
C PRO A 97 -3.74 12.58 -8.46
N ILE A 98 -5.01 12.27 -8.68
CA ILE A 98 -6.00 12.18 -7.60
C ILE A 98 -5.71 10.97 -6.70
N ASP A 99 -5.31 9.85 -7.28
CA ASP A 99 -5.03 8.62 -6.55
C ASP A 99 -3.72 8.69 -5.76
N ARG A 100 -2.79 9.59 -6.09
CA ARG A 100 -1.53 9.79 -5.35
C ARG A 100 -1.72 10.14 -3.88
N LYS A 101 -2.88 10.65 -3.47
CA LYS A 101 -3.21 10.88 -2.06
C LYS A 101 -3.39 9.59 -1.25
N LYS A 102 -3.56 8.45 -1.91
CA LYS A 102 -3.64 7.13 -1.25
C LYS A 102 -2.25 6.65 -0.85
N SER A 103 -2.19 5.56 -0.07
CA SER A 103 -0.91 4.97 0.35
C SER A 103 -0.02 4.60 -0.85
N ALA A 104 1.27 4.90 -0.76
CA ALA A 104 2.24 4.62 -1.82
C ALA A 104 2.29 3.13 -2.17
N SER A 105 2.21 2.24 -1.18
CA SER A 105 2.20 0.79 -1.41
C SER A 105 1.02 0.34 -2.29
N SER A 106 -0.18 0.91 -2.08
CA SER A 106 -1.34 0.62 -2.93
C SER A 106 -1.15 1.14 -4.36
N GLN A 107 -0.43 2.25 -4.53
CA GLN A 107 -0.12 2.81 -5.85
C GLN A 107 0.92 1.98 -6.60
N VAL A 108 1.99 1.53 -5.92
CA VAL A 108 2.97 0.58 -6.48
C VAL A 108 2.27 -0.70 -6.91
N PHE A 109 1.39 -1.23 -6.05
CA PHE A 109 0.60 -2.41 -6.36
C PHE A 109 -0.29 -2.20 -7.60
N ALA A 110 -1.01 -1.08 -7.69
CA ALA A 110 -1.87 -0.77 -8.84
C ALA A 110 -1.05 -0.62 -10.13
N ALA A 111 0.10 0.06 -10.07
CA ALA A 111 1.02 0.23 -11.18
C ALA A 111 1.53 -1.13 -11.71
N THR A 112 2.03 -1.97 -10.82
CA THR A 112 2.56 -3.30 -11.17
C THR A 112 1.47 -4.22 -11.72
N ARG A 113 0.27 -4.24 -11.10
CA ARG A 113 -0.87 -5.02 -11.59
C ARG A 113 -1.36 -4.59 -12.97
N LYS A 114 -1.25 -3.31 -13.28
CA LYS A 114 -1.62 -2.78 -14.59
C LYS A 114 -0.60 -3.16 -15.67
N ALA A 115 0.68 -3.14 -15.33
CA ALA A 115 1.76 -3.47 -16.26
C ALA A 115 1.92 -4.98 -16.45
N TRP A 116 1.80 -5.75 -15.36
CA TRP A 116 1.94 -7.20 -15.34
C TRP A 116 0.72 -7.84 -14.66
N PRO A 117 -0.37 -8.03 -15.39
CA PRO A 117 -1.58 -8.65 -14.86
C PRO A 117 -1.29 -10.08 -14.38
N CYS A 118 -1.74 -10.40 -13.16
CA CYS A 118 -1.63 -11.78 -12.70
C CYS A 118 -2.54 -12.67 -13.56
N THR A 119 -1.95 -13.70 -14.15
CA THR A 119 -2.75 -14.77 -14.74
C THR A 119 -3.53 -15.45 -13.61
N THR A 120 -4.86 -15.42 -13.69
CA THR A 120 -5.69 -16.24 -12.81
C THR A 120 -5.38 -17.69 -13.13
N ALA A 121 -4.61 -18.37 -12.30
CA ALA A 121 -4.49 -19.81 -12.39
C ALA A 121 -5.93 -20.36 -12.28
N LYS A 122 -6.48 -20.92 -13.38
CA LYS A 122 -7.70 -21.74 -13.31
C LYS A 122 -7.45 -22.74 -12.20
N LYS A 123 -8.21 -22.66 -11.10
CA LYS A 123 -8.18 -23.68 -10.06
C LYS A 123 -8.48 -25.01 -10.76
N THR A 124 -7.43 -25.80 -10.97
CA THR A 124 -7.62 -27.19 -11.39
C THR A 124 -8.42 -27.85 -10.27
N PRO A 125 -9.62 -28.41 -10.55
CA PRO A 125 -10.40 -29.00 -9.50
C PRO A 125 -9.55 -30.08 -8.80
N ALA A 126 -9.41 -29.99 -7.49
CA ALA A 126 -8.65 -30.92 -6.69
C ALA A 126 -9.14 -32.33 -7.00
N LYS A 127 -8.28 -33.20 -7.55
CA LYS A 127 -8.57 -34.63 -7.74
C LYS A 127 -8.95 -35.18 -6.38
N LYS A 128 -10.26 -35.50 -6.17
CA LYS A 128 -10.73 -36.19 -4.99
C LYS A 128 -9.91 -37.47 -4.85
N LYS A 129 -9.02 -37.55 -3.85
CA LYS A 129 -8.33 -38.77 -3.48
C LYS A 129 -9.40 -39.82 -3.16
N LYS A 130 -9.53 -40.85 -4.01
CA LYS A 130 -10.37 -42.01 -3.73
C LYS A 130 -9.88 -42.65 -2.42
N ALA A 131 -10.77 -42.73 -1.44
CA ALA A 131 -10.50 -43.44 -0.20
C ALA A 131 -10.10 -44.90 -0.51
N PRO A 132 -9.13 -45.47 0.22
CA PRO A 132 -8.73 -46.87 0.01
C PRO A 132 -9.95 -47.80 0.30
N ARG A 133 -10.26 -48.63 -0.69
CA ARG A 133 -11.35 -49.62 -0.60
C ARG A 133 -10.94 -50.68 0.42
N LYS A 134 -11.62 -50.70 1.57
CA LYS A 134 -11.43 -51.71 2.62
C LYS A 134 -11.84 -53.10 2.04
N LYS A 135 -10.84 -54.00 1.86
CA LYS A 135 -11.10 -55.40 1.51
C LYS A 135 -11.74 -56.08 2.72
N ARG A 136 -12.87 -56.72 2.52
CA ARG A 136 -13.50 -57.67 3.44
C ARG A 136 -12.84 -59.02 3.25
#